data_ae5851eec843c1374d54347231b08e00
#
_entry.id   ae5851eec843c1374d54347231b08e00
#
_cell.length_a   1.000
_cell.length_b   1.000
_cell.length_c   1.000
_cell.angle_alpha   90.00
_cell.angle_beta   90.00
_cell.angle_gamma   90.00
#
_symmetry.space_group_name_H-M   'P 1'
#
loop_
_entity.id
_entity.type
_entity.pdbx_description
1 polymer ?
#
loop_
_entity_poly.entity_id
_entity_poly.type
_entity_poly.pdbx_seq_one_letter_code
_entity_poly.pdbx_strand_id
1 'polypeptide(L)'
;IVRKSDFQLAYGFDETFFAHQEEIDLCWKLRLMGKETWAVPSGVIYHKNAVTLPMFSRQKQYLNHRNSLLMILSNYSLPLTLYITPIRLALEFVALIYSLFCFDMNHFLGIIKSLFWVFTHPHIIWRRRRIIKKIRVVSDKQVLQWLYWGSIVFDYYLRRKKISTDIVDE
;
A
#
# COMPACT_ATOMS: atom_id res chain seq x y z
N ILE A 1 -17.69 1.53 5.28
CA ILE A 1 -18.24 1.92 6.60
C ILE A 1 -17.35 1.31 7.67
N VAL A 2 -17.02 2.04 8.71
CA VAL A 2 -16.25 1.59 9.87
C VAL A 2 -16.92 2.13 11.15
N ARG A 3 -16.85 1.37 12.24
CA ARG A 3 -17.33 1.85 13.54
C ARG A 3 -16.42 2.98 14.02
N LYS A 4 -17.01 4.06 14.54
CA LYS A 4 -16.28 5.23 15.02
C LYS A 4 -15.21 4.86 16.07
N SER A 5 -15.56 3.98 17.01
CA SER A 5 -14.62 3.47 18.02
C SER A 5 -13.42 2.75 17.41
N ASP A 6 -13.63 1.86 16.44
CA ASP A 6 -12.56 1.12 15.78
C ASP A 6 -11.68 2.07 14.93
N PHE A 7 -12.29 3.05 14.26
CA PHE A 7 -11.56 4.10 13.54
C PHE A 7 -10.64 4.89 14.47
N GLN A 8 -11.16 5.30 15.63
CA GLN A 8 -10.38 6.06 16.64
C GLN A 8 -9.26 5.22 17.25
N LEU A 9 -9.52 3.95 17.58
CA LEU A 9 -8.51 3.01 18.08
C LEU A 9 -7.41 2.73 17.04
N ALA A 10 -7.75 2.70 15.75
CA ALA A 10 -6.79 2.59 14.66
C ALA A 10 -6.02 3.90 14.37
N TYR A 11 -6.23 4.96 15.16
CA TYR A 11 -5.68 6.31 14.93
C TYR A 11 -6.12 6.95 13.60
N GLY A 12 -7.29 6.55 13.08
CA GLY A 12 -7.87 7.14 11.87
C GLY A 12 -7.00 7.05 10.62
N PHE A 13 -7.22 7.96 9.69
CA PHE A 13 -6.32 8.17 8.55
C PHE A 13 -5.04 8.86 9.00
N ASP A 14 -3.92 8.39 8.50
CA ASP A 14 -2.62 9.00 8.80
C ASP A 14 -2.36 10.15 7.80
N GLU A 15 -2.32 11.38 8.31
CA GLU A 15 -2.11 12.59 7.52
C GLU A 15 -0.81 12.58 6.71
N THR A 16 0.17 11.75 7.09
CA THR A 16 1.41 11.56 6.32
C THR A 16 1.14 11.09 4.91
N PHE A 17 0.02 10.38 4.67
CA PHE A 17 -0.32 9.89 3.33
C PHE A 17 -0.74 11.02 2.39
N PHE A 18 -1.39 12.06 2.90
CA PHE A 18 -1.98 13.17 2.15
C PHE A 18 -3.08 12.70 1.17
N ALA A 19 -2.78 11.78 0.26
CA ALA A 19 -3.71 11.14 -0.67
C ALA A 19 -3.12 9.81 -1.15
N HIS A 20 -3.98 8.89 -1.56
CA HIS A 20 -3.70 7.53 -2.02
C HIS A 20 -3.19 6.58 -0.93
N GLN A 21 -3.85 5.44 -0.85
CA GLN A 21 -3.55 4.30 0.03
C GLN A 21 -3.81 4.55 1.53
N GLU A 22 -4.35 5.71 1.93
CA GLU A 22 -4.76 5.97 3.31
C GLU A 22 -5.87 5.01 3.77
N GLU A 23 -6.77 4.65 2.87
CA GLU A 23 -7.83 3.67 3.10
C GLU A 23 -7.27 2.25 3.24
N ILE A 24 -6.26 1.90 2.45
CA ILE A 24 -5.57 0.61 2.52
C ILE A 24 -4.82 0.50 3.85
N ASP A 25 -4.12 1.56 4.26
CA ASP A 25 -3.45 1.63 5.56
C ASP A 25 -4.42 1.47 6.72
N LEU A 26 -5.58 2.13 6.66
CA LEU A 26 -6.62 1.98 7.67
C LEU A 26 -7.15 0.54 7.73
N CYS A 27 -7.47 -0.06 6.60
CA CYS A 27 -7.91 -1.46 6.53
C CYS A 27 -6.85 -2.40 7.09
N TRP A 28 -5.57 -2.14 6.79
CA TRP A 28 -4.47 -2.93 7.32
C TRP A 28 -4.37 -2.78 8.85
N LYS A 29 -4.46 -1.56 9.39
CA LYS A 29 -4.47 -1.31 10.84
C LYS A 29 -5.62 -2.04 11.53
N LEU A 30 -6.82 -2.00 10.97
CA LEU A 30 -7.97 -2.74 11.49
C LEU A 30 -7.72 -4.26 11.52
N ARG A 31 -7.11 -4.80 10.45
CA ARG A 31 -6.71 -6.21 10.43
C ARG A 31 -5.67 -6.55 11.49
N LEU A 32 -4.69 -5.68 11.71
CA LEU A 32 -3.70 -5.85 12.77
C LEU A 32 -4.31 -5.82 14.18
N MET A 33 -5.44 -5.16 14.35
CA MET A 33 -6.27 -5.17 15.56
C MET A 33 -7.18 -6.41 15.67
N GLY A 34 -7.08 -7.37 14.75
CA GLY A 34 -7.95 -8.56 14.70
C GLY A 34 -9.36 -8.29 14.21
N LYS A 35 -9.60 -7.13 13.55
CA LYS A 35 -10.88 -6.80 12.93
C LYS A 35 -10.95 -7.35 11.50
N GLU A 36 -12.15 -7.64 11.06
CA GLU A 36 -12.40 -8.08 9.69
C GLU A 36 -12.72 -6.89 8.78
N THR A 37 -12.38 -7.03 7.50
CA THR A 37 -12.74 -6.10 6.44
C THR A 37 -13.46 -6.87 5.34
N TRP A 38 -14.64 -6.41 4.95
CA TRP A 38 -15.50 -7.09 4.00
C TRP A 38 -15.77 -6.21 2.79
N ALA A 39 -15.76 -6.82 1.60
CA ALA A 39 -16.34 -6.21 0.43
C ALA A 39 -17.87 -6.46 0.44
N VAL A 40 -18.65 -5.43 0.17
CA VAL A 40 -20.12 -5.52 0.13
C VAL A 40 -20.57 -5.26 -1.31
N PRO A 41 -20.82 -6.33 -2.11
CA PRO A 41 -21.13 -6.18 -3.54
C PRO A 41 -22.39 -5.37 -3.84
N SER A 42 -23.37 -5.36 -2.91
CA SER A 42 -24.59 -4.56 -3.02
C SER A 42 -24.40 -3.07 -2.71
N GLY A 43 -23.25 -2.70 -2.14
CA GLY A 43 -22.92 -1.30 -1.82
C GLY A 43 -22.40 -0.56 -3.06
N VAL A 44 -23.19 0.32 -3.63
CA VAL A 44 -22.78 1.13 -4.80
C VAL A 44 -22.34 2.50 -4.34
N ILE A 45 -21.09 2.87 -4.68
CA ILE A 45 -20.52 4.19 -4.41
C ILE A 45 -20.04 4.78 -5.74
N TYR A 46 -20.51 5.98 -6.05
CA TYR A 46 -20.03 6.73 -7.21
C TYR A 46 -18.77 7.50 -6.84
N HIS A 47 -17.64 7.11 -7.43
CA HIS A 47 -16.35 7.73 -7.16
C HIS A 47 -15.86 8.54 -8.36
N LYS A 48 -15.67 9.84 -8.17
CA LYS A 48 -15.10 10.72 -9.21
C LYS A 48 -13.58 10.67 -9.13
N ASN A 49 -12.96 9.96 -10.07
CA ASN A 49 -11.51 9.80 -10.13
C ASN A 49 -10.78 11.11 -10.50
N ALA A 50 -9.53 11.23 -10.06
CA ALA A 50 -8.59 12.29 -10.43
C ALA A 50 -9.04 13.72 -10.09
N VAL A 51 -9.92 13.90 -9.12
CA VAL A 51 -10.35 15.24 -8.66
C VAL A 51 -9.23 15.94 -7.89
N THR A 52 -8.52 15.20 -7.03
CA THR A 52 -7.46 15.77 -6.17
C THR A 52 -6.13 15.89 -6.91
N LEU A 53 -5.78 14.89 -7.71
CA LEU A 53 -4.52 14.84 -8.46
C LEU A 53 -4.74 14.28 -9.85
N PRO A 54 -4.18 14.90 -10.91
CA PRO A 54 -4.24 14.37 -12.26
C PRO A 54 -3.65 12.97 -12.36
N MET A 55 -4.25 12.10 -13.18
CA MET A 55 -3.98 10.65 -13.23
C MET A 55 -2.48 10.33 -13.38
N PHE A 56 -1.77 11.01 -14.29
CA PHE A 56 -0.35 10.76 -14.61
C PHE A 56 0.58 11.83 -14.05
N SER A 57 0.15 12.60 -13.04
CA SER A 57 0.99 13.62 -12.46
C SER A 57 2.16 13.01 -11.67
N ARG A 58 3.32 13.66 -11.72
CA ARG A 58 4.49 13.27 -10.88
C ARG A 58 4.14 13.16 -9.41
N GLN A 59 3.26 14.04 -8.90
CA GLN A 59 2.85 14.03 -7.50
C GLN A 59 2.07 12.76 -7.16
N LYS A 60 1.18 12.30 -8.04
CA LYS A 60 0.44 11.04 -7.84
C LYS A 60 1.38 9.84 -7.85
N GLN A 61 2.31 9.77 -8.80
CA GLN A 61 3.32 8.72 -8.87
C GLN A 61 4.18 8.70 -7.61
N TYR A 62 4.68 9.85 -7.18
CA TYR A 62 5.43 9.99 -5.95
C TYR A 62 4.67 9.46 -4.73
N LEU A 63 3.40 9.85 -4.56
CA LEU A 63 2.59 9.41 -3.42
C LEU A 63 2.33 7.91 -3.45
N ASN A 64 2.02 7.34 -4.60
CA ASN A 64 1.78 5.90 -4.73
C ASN A 64 3.00 5.07 -4.29
N HIS A 65 4.19 5.39 -4.79
CA HIS A 65 5.41 4.68 -4.43
C HIS A 65 5.80 4.93 -2.97
N ARG A 66 5.79 6.19 -2.51
CA ARG A 66 6.12 6.56 -1.13
C ARG A 66 5.18 5.89 -0.12
N ASN A 67 3.87 5.98 -0.34
CA ASN A 67 2.88 5.47 0.60
C ASN A 67 2.92 3.94 0.69
N SER A 68 3.10 3.26 -0.45
CA SER A 68 3.30 1.81 -0.49
C SER A 68 4.54 1.37 0.30
N LEU A 69 5.69 2.04 0.08
CA LEU A 69 6.91 1.78 0.85
C LEU A 69 6.72 2.06 2.34
N LEU A 70 6.05 3.17 2.67
CA LEU A 70 5.78 3.55 4.05
C LEU A 70 4.93 2.50 4.79
N MET A 71 3.89 1.94 4.13
CA MET A 71 3.09 0.85 4.69
C MET A 71 3.91 -0.41 4.94
N ILE A 72 4.68 -0.86 3.95
CA ILE A 72 5.52 -2.06 4.07
C ILE A 72 6.53 -1.89 5.22
N LEU A 73 7.20 -0.75 5.27
CA LEU A 73 8.22 -0.46 6.28
C LEU A 73 7.65 -0.29 7.68
N SER A 74 6.36 0.03 7.84
CA SER A 74 5.77 0.31 9.14
C SER A 74 4.81 -0.75 9.64
N ASN A 75 4.04 -1.41 8.75
CA ASN A 75 2.92 -2.26 9.16
C ASN A 75 3.29 -3.72 9.35
N TYR A 76 4.31 -4.25 8.68
CA TYR A 76 4.83 -5.60 8.95
C TYR A 76 5.69 -5.67 10.23
N SER A 77 5.85 -6.87 10.80
CA SER A 77 6.86 -7.12 11.82
C SER A 77 8.26 -6.85 11.27
N LEU A 78 9.23 -6.65 12.15
CA LEU A 78 10.60 -6.35 11.70
C LEU A 78 11.21 -7.47 10.84
N PRO A 79 11.10 -8.77 11.20
CA PRO A 79 11.63 -9.85 10.37
C PRO A 79 11.03 -9.85 8.96
N LEU A 80 9.70 -9.71 8.85
CA LEU A 80 9.02 -9.72 7.56
C LEU A 80 9.34 -8.44 6.76
N THR A 81 9.45 -7.30 7.42
CA THR A 81 9.90 -6.05 6.78
C THR A 81 11.30 -6.23 6.16
N LEU A 82 12.24 -6.80 6.90
CA LEU A 82 13.61 -7.03 6.40
C LEU A 82 13.64 -8.01 5.23
N TYR A 83 12.76 -8.98 5.21
CA TYR A 83 12.63 -9.94 4.10
C TYR A 83 11.99 -9.30 2.85
N ILE A 84 10.90 -8.54 3.00
CA ILE A 84 10.14 -7.99 1.87
C ILE A 84 10.81 -6.74 1.29
N THR A 85 11.49 -5.92 2.10
CA THR A 85 12.04 -4.64 1.64
C THR A 85 13.02 -4.79 0.47
N PRO A 86 14.00 -5.73 0.46
CA PRO A 86 14.87 -5.92 -0.69
C PRO A 86 14.11 -6.27 -1.97
N ILE A 87 13.09 -7.13 -1.88
CA ILE A 87 12.24 -7.51 -3.01
C ILE A 87 11.50 -6.28 -3.54
N ARG A 88 10.93 -5.49 -2.63
CA ARG A 88 10.22 -4.26 -2.99
C ARG A 88 11.14 -3.24 -3.64
N LEU A 89 12.36 -3.05 -3.14
CA LEU A 89 13.34 -2.15 -3.74
C LEU A 89 13.79 -2.62 -5.13
N ALA A 90 13.94 -3.93 -5.33
CA ALA A 90 14.21 -4.49 -6.67
C ALA A 90 13.06 -4.17 -7.65
N LEU A 91 11.79 -4.28 -7.20
CA LEU A 91 10.65 -3.89 -8.02
C LEU A 91 10.61 -2.38 -8.32
N GLU A 92 11.00 -1.52 -7.37
CA GLU A 92 11.16 -0.08 -7.63
C GLU A 92 12.25 0.18 -8.69
N PHE A 93 13.34 -0.56 -8.64
CA PHE A 93 14.40 -0.46 -9.64
C PHE A 93 13.92 -0.90 -11.03
N VAL A 94 13.18 -2.00 -11.13
CA VAL A 94 12.55 -2.43 -12.39
C VAL A 94 11.60 -1.37 -12.91
N ALA A 95 10.77 -0.77 -12.03
CA ALA A 95 9.87 0.30 -12.40
C ALA A 95 10.60 1.57 -12.89
N LEU A 96 11.76 1.92 -12.31
CA LEU A 96 12.63 2.99 -12.80
C LEU A 96 13.13 2.73 -14.21
N ILE A 97 13.66 1.52 -14.47
CA ILE A 97 14.14 1.12 -15.80
C ILE A 97 12.98 1.18 -16.81
N TYR A 98 11.84 0.59 -16.46
CA TYR A 98 10.65 0.61 -17.30
C TYR A 98 10.20 2.04 -17.66
N SER A 99 10.20 2.94 -16.68
CA SER A 99 9.83 4.35 -16.89
C SER A 99 10.75 5.06 -17.91
N LEU A 100 12.05 4.74 -17.87
CA LEU A 100 13.02 5.26 -18.86
C LEU A 100 12.72 4.72 -20.26
N PHE A 101 12.47 3.42 -20.40
CA PHE A 101 12.12 2.83 -21.70
C PHE A 101 10.82 3.37 -22.28
N CYS A 102 9.84 3.70 -21.42
CA CYS A 102 8.57 4.29 -21.82
C CYS A 102 8.62 5.83 -21.96
N PHE A 103 9.77 6.46 -21.70
CA PHE A 103 9.92 7.92 -21.66
C PHE A 103 8.96 8.63 -20.70
N ASP A 104 8.49 7.93 -19.64
CA ASP A 104 7.63 8.48 -18.60
C ASP A 104 8.45 9.14 -17.49
N MET A 105 8.87 10.38 -17.75
CA MET A 105 9.67 11.17 -16.79
C MET A 105 8.90 11.54 -15.52
N ASN A 106 7.57 11.60 -15.54
CA ASN A 106 6.78 11.85 -14.35
C ASN A 106 6.82 10.65 -13.39
N HIS A 107 6.71 9.45 -13.93
CA HIS A 107 6.83 8.21 -13.18
C HIS A 107 8.25 8.05 -12.63
N PHE A 108 9.26 8.17 -13.49
CA PHE A 108 10.67 8.08 -13.11
C PHE A 108 11.03 9.02 -11.94
N LEU A 109 10.74 10.33 -12.09
CA LEU A 109 11.03 11.31 -11.04
C LEU A 109 10.16 11.13 -9.80
N GLY A 110 8.95 10.60 -9.95
CA GLY A 110 8.07 10.22 -8.84
C GLY A 110 8.70 9.14 -7.97
N ILE A 111 9.23 8.07 -8.59
CA ILE A 111 9.91 6.98 -7.88
C ILE A 111 11.17 7.49 -7.17
N ILE A 112 12.05 8.23 -7.86
CA ILE A 112 13.27 8.79 -7.26
C ILE A 112 12.93 9.64 -6.04
N LYS A 113 11.95 10.55 -6.18
CA LYS A 113 11.49 11.40 -5.07
C LYS A 113 10.96 10.57 -3.90
N SER A 114 10.25 9.46 -4.17
CA SER A 114 9.70 8.59 -3.12
C SER A 114 10.80 7.88 -2.34
N LEU A 115 11.78 7.31 -3.02
CA LEU A 115 12.92 6.64 -2.41
C LEU A 115 13.75 7.60 -1.57
N PHE A 116 14.04 8.79 -2.11
CA PHE A 116 14.76 9.83 -1.38
C PHE A 116 14.00 10.25 -0.12
N TRP A 117 12.68 10.46 -0.22
CA TRP A 117 11.87 10.83 0.93
C TRP A 117 11.89 9.75 2.02
N VAL A 118 11.69 8.48 1.65
CA VAL A 118 11.70 7.36 2.61
C VAL A 118 13.06 7.27 3.32
N PHE A 119 14.16 7.45 2.57
CA PHE A 119 15.51 7.42 3.13
C PHE A 119 15.77 8.58 4.11
N THR A 120 15.27 9.77 3.82
CA THR A 120 15.50 10.98 4.63
C THR A 120 14.54 11.15 5.81
N HIS A 121 13.45 10.32 5.87
CA HIS A 121 12.43 10.42 6.93
C HIS A 121 12.27 9.15 7.78
N PRO A 122 13.36 8.51 8.27
CA PRO A 122 13.24 7.28 9.06
C PRO A 122 12.46 7.49 10.36
N HIS A 123 12.46 8.71 10.90
CA HIS A 123 11.69 9.08 12.10
C HIS A 123 10.17 8.91 11.92
N ILE A 124 9.65 9.13 10.70
CA ILE A 124 8.23 8.91 10.38
C ILE A 124 7.92 7.41 10.42
N ILE A 125 8.78 6.59 9.79
CA ILE A 125 8.64 5.13 9.82
C ILE A 125 8.65 4.62 11.26
N TRP A 126 9.57 5.11 12.08
CA TRP A 126 9.67 4.71 13.48
C TRP A 126 8.46 5.14 14.32
N ARG A 127 7.95 6.38 14.13
CA ARG A 127 6.72 6.85 14.77
C ARG A 127 5.55 5.92 14.42
N ARG A 128 5.38 5.58 13.13
CA ARG A 128 4.33 4.69 12.66
C ARG A 128 4.48 3.29 13.26
N ARG A 129 5.69 2.73 13.28
CA ARG A 129 5.95 1.41 13.91
C ARG A 129 5.57 1.40 15.39
N ARG A 130 5.77 2.50 16.12
CA ARG A 130 5.31 2.61 17.50
C ARG A 130 3.78 2.53 17.63
N ILE A 131 3.04 3.20 16.74
CA ILE A 131 1.58 3.13 16.68
C ILE A 131 1.14 1.70 16.36
N ILE A 132 1.69 1.11 15.31
CA ILE A 132 1.40 -0.26 14.90
C ILE A 132 1.66 -1.25 16.03
N LYS A 133 2.77 -1.11 16.76
CA LYS A 133 3.08 -1.97 17.92
C LYS A 133 2.02 -1.88 19.01
N LYS A 134 1.40 -0.71 19.23
CA LYS A 134 0.36 -0.53 20.25
C LYS A 134 -0.96 -1.20 19.88
N ILE A 135 -1.32 -1.20 18.59
CA ILE A 135 -2.60 -1.71 18.11
C ILE A 135 -2.57 -3.16 17.64
N ARG A 136 -1.38 -3.69 17.34
CA ARG A 136 -1.21 -5.03 16.79
C ARG A 136 -1.51 -6.09 17.84
N VAL A 137 -2.51 -6.92 17.56
CA VAL A 137 -2.87 -8.12 18.37
C VAL A 137 -2.72 -9.41 17.59
N VAL A 138 -2.52 -9.35 16.25
CA VAL A 138 -2.36 -10.52 15.38
C VAL A 138 -0.96 -10.58 14.76
N SER A 139 -0.52 -11.80 14.46
CA SER A 139 0.77 -12.04 13.79
C SER A 139 0.71 -11.72 12.29
N ASP A 140 1.89 -11.55 11.66
CA ASP A 140 1.95 -11.40 10.20
C ASP A 140 1.36 -12.61 9.47
N LYS A 141 1.57 -13.84 10.00
CA LYS A 141 0.98 -15.07 9.42
C LYS A 141 -0.54 -14.97 9.33
N GLN A 142 -1.19 -14.47 10.38
CA GLN A 142 -2.65 -14.30 10.40
C GLN A 142 -3.12 -13.21 9.43
N VAL A 143 -2.34 -12.14 9.23
CA VAL A 143 -2.66 -11.11 8.24
C VAL A 143 -2.46 -11.65 6.81
N LEU A 144 -1.34 -12.33 6.57
CA LEU A 144 -0.97 -12.84 5.25
C LEU A 144 -1.92 -13.93 4.73
N GLN A 145 -2.53 -14.73 5.60
CA GLN A 145 -3.46 -15.79 5.17
C GLN A 145 -4.68 -15.27 4.38
N TRP A 146 -5.00 -13.97 4.50
CA TRP A 146 -6.07 -13.30 3.79
C TRP A 146 -5.61 -12.52 2.56
N LEU A 147 -4.31 -12.55 2.26
CA LEU A 147 -3.75 -11.91 1.10
C LEU A 147 -3.57 -12.93 -0.02
N TYR A 148 -3.78 -12.47 -1.23
CA TYR A 148 -3.46 -13.27 -2.41
C TYR A 148 -1.95 -13.56 -2.47
N TRP A 149 -1.59 -14.85 -2.56
CA TRP A 149 -0.19 -15.31 -2.54
C TRP A 149 0.55 -15.12 -3.86
N GLY A 150 -0.18 -14.85 -4.93
CA GLY A 150 0.38 -14.60 -6.26
C GLY A 150 0.79 -13.14 -6.47
N SER A 151 1.27 -12.87 -7.65
CA SER A 151 1.52 -11.51 -8.13
C SER A 151 0.42 -11.09 -9.09
N ILE A 152 -0.44 -10.17 -8.69
CA ILE A 152 -1.50 -9.61 -9.55
C ILE A 152 -0.89 -9.05 -10.85
N VAL A 153 0.29 -8.44 -10.78
CA VAL A 153 1.01 -7.94 -11.96
C VAL A 153 1.40 -9.09 -12.90
N PHE A 154 1.96 -10.18 -12.35
CA PHE A 154 2.31 -11.35 -13.12
C PHE A 154 1.08 -12.01 -13.78
N ASP A 155 0.02 -12.16 -13.01
CA ASP A 155 -1.22 -12.77 -13.48
C ASP A 155 -1.88 -11.92 -14.57
N TYR A 156 -1.91 -10.60 -14.38
CA TYR A 156 -2.50 -9.69 -15.36
C TYR A 156 -1.71 -9.64 -16.67
N TYR A 157 -0.38 -9.46 -16.61
CA TYR A 157 0.44 -9.23 -17.81
C TYR A 157 0.91 -10.53 -18.48
N LEU A 158 1.26 -11.55 -17.70
CA LEU A 158 1.82 -12.80 -18.24
C LEU A 158 0.76 -13.90 -18.37
N ARG A 159 -0.10 -14.08 -17.35
CA ARG A 159 -1.17 -15.08 -17.41
C ARG A 159 -2.46 -14.57 -18.06
N ARG A 160 -2.53 -13.26 -18.36
CA ARG A 160 -3.67 -12.58 -18.98
C ARG A 160 -4.99 -12.72 -18.21
N LYS A 161 -4.94 -12.94 -16.90
CA LYS A 161 -6.09 -12.97 -16.00
C LYS A 161 -6.58 -11.55 -15.80
N LYS A 162 -7.73 -11.19 -16.35
CA LYS A 162 -8.22 -9.79 -16.37
C LYS A 162 -9.34 -9.51 -15.35
N ILE A 163 -9.95 -10.56 -14.82
CA ILE A 163 -11.10 -10.48 -13.90
C ILE A 163 -10.65 -11.01 -12.54
N SER A 164 -11.13 -10.41 -11.45
CA SER A 164 -10.76 -10.82 -10.10
C SER A 164 -11.14 -12.27 -9.78
N THR A 165 -12.22 -12.79 -10.35
CA THR A 165 -12.64 -14.20 -10.25
C THR A 165 -11.61 -15.14 -10.84
N ASP A 166 -10.93 -14.78 -11.95
CA ASP A 166 -9.88 -15.60 -12.56
C ASP A 166 -8.62 -15.73 -11.67
N ILE A 167 -8.51 -14.87 -10.64
CA ILE A 167 -7.33 -14.77 -9.76
C ILE A 167 -7.58 -15.46 -8.42
N VAL A 168 -8.82 -15.47 -7.93
CA VAL A 168 -9.18 -15.87 -6.55
C VAL A 168 -9.66 -17.31 -6.47
N ASP A 169 -10.13 -17.93 -7.56
CA ASP A 169 -10.72 -19.28 -7.60
C ASP A 169 -9.69 -20.42 -7.75
N GLU A 170 -8.40 -20.16 -7.60
CA GLU A 170 -7.32 -21.15 -7.46
C GLU A 170 -6.80 -21.21 -6.01
#